data_f07158fee452fe0f8d20c3ef9407f060
#
_entry.id   f07158fee452fe0f8d20c3ef9407f060
#
_cell.length_a   1.000
_cell.length_b   1.000
_cell.length_c   1.000
_cell.angle_alpha   90.00
_cell.angle_beta   90.00
_cell.angle_gamma   90.00
#
_symmetry.space_group_name_H-M   'P 1'
#
loop_
_entity.id
_entity.type
_entity.pdbx_description
1 polymer ?
#
loop_
_entity_poly.entity_id
_entity_poly.type
_entity_poly.pdbx_seq_one_letter_code
_entity_poly.pdbx_strand_id
1 'polypeptide(L)'
;MDKQMQMMNIEERWIVAEPIEVLDDFPLDESNSEKFTRIKTSMEEKAKQDLVQFLKKSTDVFAWSHEDMPRIDPRVITHHLNVSSSYTLVCQKRRVFTLEWDNAIKEEVQKLETLEFVLKGYYPDWLANVVMVKKANGKWRMCVDFTNLNKACPKDSYPLPCID
;
A
#
# COMPACT_ATOMS: atom_id res chain seq x y z
N MET A 1 7.17 -37.00 -15.97
CA MET A 1 8.21 -35.94 -15.87
C MET A 1 7.63 -34.81 -15.07
N ASP A 2 7.70 -34.94 -13.75
CA ASP A 2 7.09 -34.00 -12.81
C ASP A 2 7.93 -32.73 -12.74
N LYS A 3 7.35 -31.62 -13.26
CA LYS A 3 7.86 -30.29 -12.93
C LYS A 3 7.34 -29.91 -11.53
N GLN A 4 8.12 -30.24 -10.51
CA GLN A 4 8.00 -29.63 -9.21
C GLN A 4 8.13 -28.11 -9.38
N MET A 5 6.99 -27.44 -9.27
CA MET A 5 6.94 -25.99 -9.17
C MET A 5 7.47 -25.63 -7.77
N GLN A 6 8.75 -25.29 -7.68
CA GLN A 6 9.33 -24.73 -6.46
C GLN A 6 8.51 -23.48 -6.10
N MET A 7 7.71 -23.61 -5.04
CA MET A 7 7.16 -22.45 -4.35
C MET A 7 8.35 -21.66 -3.80
N MET A 8 8.76 -20.65 -4.53
CA MET A 8 9.72 -19.67 -4.01
C MET A 8 9.09 -19.00 -2.79
N ASN A 9 9.74 -19.17 -1.66
CA ASN A 9 9.37 -18.60 -0.38
C ASN A 9 9.36 -17.06 -0.53
N ILE A 10 8.17 -16.46 -0.51
CA ILE A 10 7.97 -15.01 -0.70
C ILE A 10 8.56 -14.23 0.49
N GLU A 11 8.86 -14.91 1.59
CA GLU A 11 9.41 -14.29 2.80
C GLU A 11 10.83 -13.73 2.65
N GLU A 12 11.63 -14.24 1.69
CA GLU A 12 13.02 -13.80 1.51
C GLU A 12 13.19 -12.52 0.67
N ARG A 13 12.13 -12.00 0.05
CA ARG A 13 12.24 -10.86 -0.89
C ARG A 13 12.00 -9.49 -0.30
N TRP A 14 11.60 -9.38 0.96
CA TRP A 14 11.35 -8.10 1.62
C TRP A 14 12.27 -7.90 2.81
N ILE A 15 13.57 -8.10 2.63
CA ILE A 15 14.53 -7.36 3.45
C ILE A 15 14.33 -5.91 3.01
N VAL A 16 13.47 -5.18 3.72
CA VAL A 16 13.54 -3.73 3.69
C VAL A 16 14.97 -3.44 4.14
N ALA A 17 15.81 -3.04 3.21
CA ALA A 17 17.15 -2.59 3.54
C ALA A 17 16.95 -1.42 4.51
N GLU A 18 17.11 -1.71 5.80
CA GLU A 18 17.17 -0.65 6.79
C GLU A 18 18.36 0.22 6.38
N PRO A 19 18.19 1.55 6.42
CA PRO A 19 19.30 2.43 6.10
C PRO A 19 20.50 2.02 6.98
N ILE A 20 21.59 1.64 6.37
CA ILE A 20 22.86 1.29 7.06
C ILE A 20 23.42 2.52 7.79
N GLU A 21 22.84 3.68 7.54
CA GLU A 21 23.29 4.97 8.02
C GLU A 21 22.57 5.39 9.29
N VAL A 22 23.31 6.07 10.17
CA VAL A 22 22.73 6.66 11.38
C VAL A 22 21.85 7.83 10.97
N LEU A 23 20.61 7.82 11.46
CA LEU A 23 19.60 8.84 11.19
C LEU A 23 19.26 9.58 12.49
N ASP A 24 19.09 10.89 12.39
CA ASP A 24 18.57 11.73 13.46
C ASP A 24 17.08 12.04 13.21
N ASP A 25 16.28 12.01 14.27
CA ASP A 25 14.87 12.37 14.22
C ASP A 25 14.69 13.89 14.37
N PHE A 26 14.01 14.51 13.40
CA PHE A 26 13.70 15.95 13.41
C PHE A 26 12.19 16.17 13.48
N PRO A 27 11.68 16.83 14.54
CA PRO A 27 10.28 17.19 14.63
C PRO A 27 9.94 18.25 13.57
N LEU A 28 8.90 18.02 12.81
CA LEU A 28 8.38 18.97 11.81
C LEU A 28 7.27 19.86 12.38
N ASP A 29 6.61 19.40 13.44
CA ASP A 29 5.55 20.13 14.14
C ASP A 29 5.83 20.08 15.65
N GLU A 30 5.99 21.24 16.26
CA GLU A 30 6.27 21.35 17.71
C GLU A 30 5.08 20.97 18.59
N SER A 31 3.87 21.03 18.02
CA SER A 31 2.62 20.67 18.71
C SER A 31 2.31 19.17 18.62
N ASN A 32 2.92 18.44 17.70
CA ASN A 32 2.65 17.02 17.47
C ASN A 32 3.94 16.24 17.25
N SER A 33 4.37 15.52 18.28
CA SER A 33 5.59 14.70 18.25
C SER A 33 5.56 13.52 17.28
N GLU A 34 4.39 13.15 16.73
CA GLU A 34 4.27 12.09 15.74
C GLU A 34 4.67 12.57 14.33
N LYS A 35 4.71 13.90 14.12
CA LYS A 35 5.13 14.50 12.86
C LYS A 35 6.63 14.76 12.87
N PHE A 36 7.40 13.74 12.56
CA PHE A 36 8.86 13.84 12.47
C PHE A 36 9.37 13.27 11.15
N THR A 37 10.58 13.67 10.79
CA THR A 37 11.33 13.09 9.67
C THR A 37 12.68 12.59 10.15
N ARG A 38 13.29 11.69 9.37
CA ARG A 38 14.61 11.15 9.64
C ARG A 38 15.59 11.65 8.60
N ILE A 39 16.66 12.25 9.07
CA ILE A 39 17.70 12.81 8.23
C ILE A 39 19.03 12.16 8.59
N LYS A 40 19.84 11.92 7.56
CA LYS A 40 21.17 11.35 7.71
C LYS A 40 22.06 12.25 8.61
N THR A 41 22.64 11.66 9.65
CA THR A 41 23.51 12.37 10.61
C THR A 41 24.72 13.01 9.93
N SER A 42 25.27 12.35 8.89
CA SER A 42 26.46 12.82 8.16
C SER A 42 26.16 13.88 7.08
N MET A 43 24.92 14.39 7.00
CA MET A 43 24.58 15.48 6.08
C MET A 43 25.23 16.79 6.53
N GLU A 44 25.69 17.60 5.58
CA GLU A 44 26.23 18.94 5.88
C GLU A 44 25.20 19.78 6.66
N GLU A 45 25.62 20.42 7.73
CA GLU A 45 24.75 21.11 8.67
C GLU A 45 23.87 22.18 8.00
N LYS A 46 24.42 22.93 7.07
CA LYS A 46 23.66 23.93 6.32
C LYS A 46 22.58 23.30 5.45
N ALA A 47 22.90 22.24 4.71
CA ALA A 47 21.93 21.53 3.88
C ALA A 47 20.84 20.88 4.73
N LYS A 48 21.19 20.37 5.92
CA LYS A 48 20.26 19.80 6.90
C LYS A 48 19.28 20.84 7.42
N GLN A 49 19.78 22.03 7.79
CA GLN A 49 18.92 23.13 8.26
C GLN A 49 17.99 23.64 7.16
N ASP A 50 18.51 23.83 5.94
CA ASP A 50 17.71 24.24 4.78
C ASP A 50 16.62 23.21 4.47
N LEU A 51 16.94 21.93 4.51
CA LEU A 51 15.97 20.84 4.31
C LEU A 51 14.89 20.83 5.39
N VAL A 52 15.26 20.90 6.67
CA VAL A 52 14.30 20.91 7.78
C VAL A 52 13.39 22.12 7.67
N GLN A 53 13.93 23.29 7.34
CA GLN A 53 13.13 24.50 7.17
C GLN A 53 12.16 24.38 5.99
N PHE A 54 12.60 23.80 4.89
CA PHE A 54 11.73 23.51 3.74
C PHE A 54 10.60 22.55 4.10
N LEU A 55 10.92 21.44 4.78
CA LEU A 55 9.93 20.46 5.22
C LEU A 55 8.92 21.04 6.21
N LYS A 56 9.37 21.87 7.16
CA LYS A 56 8.49 22.58 8.11
C LYS A 56 7.50 23.54 7.40
N LYS A 57 7.95 24.17 6.32
CA LYS A 57 7.08 25.06 5.52
C LYS A 57 6.08 24.29 4.64
N SER A 58 6.36 23.04 4.36
CA SER A 58 5.60 22.20 3.44
C SER A 58 4.87 21.05 4.17
N THR A 59 4.60 21.20 5.46
CA THR A 59 3.93 20.14 6.26
C THR A 59 2.52 19.82 5.80
N ASP A 60 1.87 20.74 5.11
CA ASP A 60 0.53 20.63 4.53
C ASP A 60 0.46 19.70 3.31
N VAL A 61 1.59 19.41 2.67
CA VAL A 61 1.64 18.48 1.52
C VAL A 61 1.88 17.03 1.93
N PHE A 62 2.15 16.77 3.21
CA PHE A 62 2.37 15.42 3.73
C PHE A 62 1.11 14.86 4.38
N ALA A 63 0.80 13.60 4.08
CA ALA A 63 -0.23 12.85 4.78
C ALA A 63 0.43 12.07 5.94
N TRP A 64 0.05 12.38 7.16
CA TRP A 64 0.53 11.74 8.39
C TRP A 64 -0.39 10.60 8.81
N SER A 65 -1.65 10.71 8.44
CA SER A 65 -2.69 9.71 8.65
C SER A 65 -3.47 9.46 7.36
N HIS A 66 -4.30 8.42 7.35
CA HIS A 66 -5.20 8.17 6.22
C HIS A 66 -6.26 9.27 6.05
N GLU A 67 -6.57 9.99 7.12
CA GLU A 67 -7.53 11.10 7.12
C GLU A 67 -6.98 12.31 6.38
N ASP A 68 -5.64 12.46 6.34
CA ASP A 68 -4.97 13.54 5.62
C ASP A 68 -4.90 13.30 4.10
N MET A 69 -5.38 12.13 3.63
CA MET A 69 -5.41 11.77 2.20
C MET A 69 -6.82 11.96 1.63
N PRO A 70 -7.22 13.20 1.26
CA PRO A 70 -8.51 13.44 0.65
C PRO A 70 -8.60 12.72 -0.69
N ARG A 71 -9.77 12.20 -0.99
CA ARG A 71 -10.01 11.59 -2.30
C ARG A 71 -9.97 12.65 -3.40
N ILE A 72 -9.52 12.23 -4.56
CA ILE A 72 -9.72 13.01 -5.77
C ILE A 72 -11.21 13.02 -6.09
N ASP A 73 -11.78 14.21 -6.30
CA ASP A 73 -13.18 14.35 -6.70
C ASP A 73 -13.43 13.55 -8.00
N PRO A 74 -14.39 12.62 -8.03
CA PRO A 74 -14.70 11.83 -9.22
C PRO A 74 -15.03 12.66 -10.47
N ARG A 75 -15.42 13.93 -10.28
CA ARG A 75 -15.64 14.88 -11.37
C ARG A 75 -14.36 15.35 -12.05
N VAL A 76 -13.23 15.24 -11.35
CA VAL A 76 -11.91 15.57 -11.90
C VAL A 76 -11.38 14.42 -12.71
N ILE A 77 -11.35 13.23 -12.13
CA ILE A 77 -10.90 12.02 -12.80
C ILE A 77 -11.42 10.77 -12.08
N THR A 78 -11.78 9.76 -12.87
CA THR A 78 -12.03 8.40 -12.40
C THR A 78 -11.18 7.43 -13.20
N HIS A 79 -10.56 6.47 -12.54
CA HIS A 79 -9.85 5.40 -13.23
C HIS A 79 -10.78 4.22 -13.47
N HIS A 80 -10.91 3.81 -14.72
CA HIS A 80 -11.64 2.61 -15.10
C HIS A 80 -10.64 1.52 -15.52
N LEU A 81 -10.82 0.33 -14.93
CA LEU A 81 -10.01 -0.81 -15.33
C LEU A 81 -10.35 -1.22 -16.76
N ASN A 82 -9.33 -1.38 -17.60
CA ASN A 82 -9.49 -1.85 -18.97
C ASN A 82 -9.60 -3.39 -18.99
N VAL A 83 -10.76 -3.90 -18.57
CA VAL A 83 -11.03 -5.35 -18.54
C VAL A 83 -11.47 -5.78 -19.94
N SER A 84 -10.78 -6.77 -20.52
CA SER A 84 -11.14 -7.33 -21.83
C SER A 84 -12.51 -8.02 -21.77
N SER A 85 -13.43 -7.63 -22.65
CA SER A 85 -14.76 -8.23 -22.73
C SER A 85 -14.76 -9.70 -23.17
N SER A 86 -13.65 -10.18 -23.74
CA SER A 86 -13.46 -11.60 -24.10
C SER A 86 -13.03 -12.47 -22.93
N TYR A 87 -12.73 -11.88 -21.76
CA TYR A 87 -12.28 -12.62 -20.61
C TYR A 87 -13.47 -13.07 -19.75
N THR A 88 -13.46 -14.32 -19.34
CA THR A 88 -14.50 -14.86 -18.45
C THR A 88 -14.38 -14.26 -17.06
N LEU A 89 -15.49 -13.75 -16.53
CA LEU A 89 -15.58 -13.25 -15.16
C LEU A 89 -15.28 -14.37 -14.15
N VAL A 90 -14.48 -14.07 -13.15
CA VAL A 90 -14.02 -15.05 -12.17
C VAL A 90 -14.48 -14.67 -10.77
N CYS A 91 -15.31 -15.54 -10.18
CA CYS A 91 -15.65 -15.48 -8.78
C CYS A 91 -14.86 -16.57 -8.04
N GLN A 92 -13.81 -16.17 -7.32
CA GLN A 92 -13.02 -17.11 -6.53
C GLN A 92 -13.87 -17.67 -5.38
N LYS A 93 -13.80 -18.99 -5.15
CA LYS A 93 -14.46 -19.60 -4.01
C LYS A 93 -13.87 -19.03 -2.71
N ARG A 94 -14.74 -18.65 -1.77
CA ARG A 94 -14.34 -18.13 -0.45
C ARG A 94 -13.37 -19.10 0.24
N ARG A 95 -12.24 -18.59 0.72
CA ARG A 95 -11.32 -19.30 1.60
C ARG A 95 -11.85 -19.29 3.04
N VAL A 96 -11.61 -20.37 3.75
CA VAL A 96 -11.86 -20.45 5.20
C VAL A 96 -10.59 -20.02 5.92
N PHE A 97 -10.70 -19.09 6.82
CA PHE A 97 -9.61 -18.56 7.60
C PHE A 97 -9.68 -19.01 9.05
N THR A 98 -8.57 -18.86 9.78
CA THR A 98 -8.56 -19.00 11.23
C THR A 98 -9.30 -17.83 11.86
N LEU A 99 -9.76 -17.98 13.10
CA LEU A 99 -10.45 -16.92 13.83
C LEU A 99 -9.60 -15.65 13.96
N GLU A 100 -8.29 -15.82 14.16
CA GLU A 100 -7.33 -14.70 14.23
C GLU A 100 -7.33 -13.88 12.93
N TRP A 101 -7.27 -14.56 11.78
CA TRP A 101 -7.28 -13.89 10.48
C TRP A 101 -8.64 -13.26 10.17
N ASP A 102 -9.72 -13.92 10.50
CA ASP A 102 -11.07 -13.37 10.31
C ASP A 102 -11.24 -12.06 11.11
N ASN A 103 -10.73 -11.99 12.33
CA ASN A 103 -10.78 -10.77 13.13
C ASN A 103 -9.91 -9.66 12.54
N ALA A 104 -8.67 -9.97 12.16
CA ALA A 104 -7.77 -8.99 11.53
C ALA A 104 -8.34 -8.46 10.19
N ILE A 105 -8.98 -9.31 9.40
CA ILE A 105 -9.67 -8.91 8.16
C ILE A 105 -10.84 -7.97 8.47
N LYS A 106 -11.68 -8.31 9.46
CA LYS A 106 -12.82 -7.47 9.84
C LYS A 106 -12.39 -6.09 10.30
N GLU A 107 -11.37 -6.00 11.14
CA GLU A 107 -10.84 -4.74 11.63
C GLU A 107 -10.32 -3.86 10.47
N GLU A 108 -9.56 -4.45 9.55
CA GLU A 108 -9.02 -3.70 8.42
C GLU A 108 -10.13 -3.28 7.43
N VAL A 109 -11.09 -4.15 7.14
CA VAL A 109 -12.24 -3.80 6.28
C VAL A 109 -13.07 -2.69 6.91
N GLN A 110 -13.37 -2.76 8.20
CA GLN A 110 -14.12 -1.72 8.90
C GLN A 110 -13.40 -0.37 8.87
N LYS A 111 -12.08 -0.37 9.06
CA LYS A 111 -11.25 0.81 8.91
C LYS A 111 -11.35 1.41 7.50
N LEU A 112 -11.18 0.57 6.46
CA LEU A 112 -11.26 1.01 5.07
C LEU A 112 -12.66 1.51 4.68
N GLU A 113 -13.73 0.90 5.21
CA GLU A 113 -15.11 1.38 5.04
C GLU A 113 -15.32 2.75 5.71
N THR A 114 -14.83 2.92 6.95
CA THR A 114 -14.95 4.19 7.69
C THR A 114 -14.24 5.34 6.97
N LEU A 115 -13.08 5.04 6.39
CA LEU A 115 -12.31 5.99 5.58
C LEU A 115 -12.83 6.09 4.13
N GLU A 116 -13.89 5.38 3.82
CA GLU A 116 -14.53 5.30 2.51
C GLU A 116 -13.59 4.87 1.36
N PHE A 117 -12.48 4.18 1.64
CA PHE A 117 -11.61 3.60 0.61
C PHE A 117 -12.25 2.41 -0.09
N VAL A 118 -13.19 1.73 0.56
CA VAL A 118 -13.96 0.61 0.00
C VAL A 118 -15.44 0.84 0.22
N LEU A 119 -16.25 0.34 -0.71
CA LEU A 119 -17.70 0.40 -0.64
C LEU A 119 -18.27 -1.01 -0.66
N LYS A 120 -19.42 -1.22 -0.02
CA LYS A 120 -20.17 -2.47 -0.13
C LYS A 120 -20.76 -2.61 -1.52
N GLY A 121 -20.36 -3.66 -2.23
CA GLY A 121 -20.98 -4.06 -3.49
C GLY A 121 -21.91 -5.22 -3.31
N TYR A 122 -23.02 -5.22 -4.06
CA TYR A 122 -23.96 -6.34 -4.12
C TYR A 122 -23.81 -7.04 -5.46
N TYR A 123 -23.77 -8.38 -5.44
CA TYR A 123 -23.69 -9.24 -6.64
C TYR A 123 -22.51 -8.87 -7.56
N PRO A 124 -21.27 -8.87 -7.06
CA PRO A 124 -20.13 -8.51 -7.88
C PRO A 124 -19.87 -9.55 -8.96
N ASP A 125 -19.51 -9.08 -10.14
CA ASP A 125 -19.10 -9.94 -11.26
C ASP A 125 -17.72 -10.57 -11.02
N TRP A 126 -16.86 -9.89 -10.27
CA TRP A 126 -15.54 -10.35 -9.87
C TRP A 126 -15.46 -10.54 -8.37
N LEU A 127 -14.96 -11.71 -7.95
CA LEU A 127 -14.64 -11.96 -6.55
C LEU A 127 -13.20 -12.45 -6.42
N ALA A 128 -12.44 -11.75 -5.60
CA ALA A 128 -11.07 -12.09 -5.25
C ALA A 128 -10.94 -12.40 -3.75
N ASN A 129 -10.11 -13.39 -3.41
CA ASN A 129 -9.87 -13.72 -2.02
C ASN A 129 -8.87 -12.75 -1.38
N VAL A 130 -9.03 -12.56 -0.10
CA VAL A 130 -8.05 -11.89 0.75
C VAL A 130 -6.87 -12.83 1.01
N VAL A 131 -5.66 -12.25 1.08
CA VAL A 131 -4.41 -12.90 1.49
C VAL A 131 -3.84 -12.13 2.65
N MET A 132 -3.60 -12.82 3.77
CA MET A 132 -3.03 -12.22 4.97
C MET A 132 -1.53 -12.47 5.00
N VAL A 133 -0.74 -11.38 5.17
CA VAL A 133 0.72 -11.43 5.25
C VAL A 133 1.16 -10.80 6.57
N LYS A 134 1.99 -11.51 7.33
CA LYS A 134 2.54 -11.00 8.58
C LYS A 134 3.72 -10.08 8.30
N LYS A 135 3.71 -8.87 8.83
CA LYS A 135 4.82 -7.91 8.73
C LYS A 135 5.92 -8.26 9.75
N ALA A 136 7.14 -7.78 9.55
CA ALA A 136 8.24 -7.96 10.48
C ALA A 136 7.92 -7.44 11.91
N ASN A 137 7.09 -6.40 12.03
CA ASN A 137 6.62 -5.87 13.31
C ASN A 137 5.48 -6.69 13.95
N GLY A 138 5.17 -7.87 13.44
CA GLY A 138 4.13 -8.76 13.96
C GLY A 138 2.69 -8.41 13.56
N LYS A 139 2.44 -7.26 12.95
CA LYS A 139 1.10 -6.86 12.49
C LYS A 139 0.73 -7.55 11.18
N TRP A 140 -0.55 -7.78 10.97
CA TRP A 140 -1.08 -8.33 9.72
C TRP A 140 -1.22 -7.25 8.64
N ARG A 141 -0.96 -7.65 7.41
CA ARG A 141 -1.29 -6.88 6.21
C ARG A 141 -2.32 -7.65 5.42
N MET A 142 -3.45 -7.03 5.14
CA MET A 142 -4.45 -7.54 4.23
C MET A 142 -4.06 -7.18 2.79
N CYS A 143 -4.03 -8.17 1.92
CA CYS A 143 -3.84 -8.04 0.49
C CYS A 143 -5.03 -8.68 -0.24
N VAL A 144 -5.24 -8.34 -1.51
CA VAL A 144 -6.28 -8.95 -2.34
C VAL A 144 -5.63 -9.66 -3.52
N ASP A 145 -6.07 -10.88 -3.81
CA ASP A 145 -5.55 -11.69 -4.91
C ASP A 145 -6.16 -11.26 -6.25
N PHE A 146 -5.58 -10.25 -6.86
CA PHE A 146 -6.01 -9.76 -8.18
C PHE A 146 -5.44 -10.55 -9.36
N THR A 147 -4.89 -11.76 -9.16
CA THR A 147 -4.25 -12.53 -10.22
C THR A 147 -5.15 -12.73 -11.45
N ASN A 148 -6.42 -13.06 -11.25
CA ASN A 148 -7.36 -13.27 -12.36
C ASN A 148 -7.74 -11.95 -13.03
N LEU A 149 -7.98 -10.90 -12.26
CA LEU A 149 -8.29 -9.57 -12.77
C LEU A 149 -7.13 -9.01 -13.59
N ASN A 150 -5.89 -9.14 -13.09
CA ASN A 150 -4.69 -8.70 -13.79
C ASN A 150 -4.46 -9.44 -15.12
N LYS A 151 -4.90 -10.70 -15.23
CA LYS A 151 -4.86 -11.44 -16.49
C LYS A 151 -5.90 -10.92 -17.52
N ALA A 152 -7.01 -10.42 -17.01
CA ALA A 152 -8.09 -9.87 -17.85
C ALA A 152 -7.82 -8.43 -18.29
N CYS A 153 -6.94 -7.71 -17.59
CA CYS A 153 -6.54 -6.35 -17.95
C CYS A 153 -5.29 -6.40 -18.82
N PRO A 154 -5.32 -5.92 -20.06
CA PRO A 154 -4.13 -5.72 -20.86
C PRO A 154 -3.14 -4.83 -20.11
N LYS A 155 -1.86 -5.16 -20.18
CA LYS A 155 -0.83 -4.31 -19.59
C LYS A 155 -0.78 -2.97 -20.32
N ASP A 156 -0.63 -1.90 -19.55
CA ASP A 156 -0.35 -0.60 -20.12
C ASP A 156 0.96 -0.66 -20.90
N SER A 157 0.92 -0.14 -22.11
CA SER A 157 2.11 -0.01 -22.94
C SER A 157 2.97 1.21 -22.56
N TYR A 158 2.53 1.98 -21.55
CA TYR A 158 3.25 3.15 -21.11
C TYR A 158 4.47 2.72 -20.27
N PRO A 159 5.70 2.95 -20.73
CA PRO A 159 6.89 2.61 -19.97
C PRO A 159 6.97 3.53 -18.74
N LEU A 160 7.35 2.94 -17.59
CA LEU A 160 7.69 3.75 -16.43
C LEU A 160 8.87 4.67 -16.80
N PRO A 161 8.86 5.94 -16.36
CA PRO A 161 10.02 6.82 -16.57
C PRO A 161 11.25 6.18 -15.91
N CYS A 162 12.37 6.15 -16.64
CA CYS A 162 13.64 5.79 -16.05
C CYS A 162 14.01 6.90 -15.07
N ILE A 163 14.31 6.52 -13.84
CA ILE A 163 14.90 7.41 -12.85
C ILE A 163 16.40 7.25 -13.01
N ASP A 164 17.04 8.28 -13.58
CA ASP A 164 18.49 8.36 -13.73
C ASP A 164 19.16 8.70 -12.39
#